data_8ca66a83a22edf672ab0dc74c728183b
#
_entry.id   8ca66a83a22edf672ab0dc74c728183b
#
_cell.length_a   1.000
_cell.length_b   1.000
_cell.length_c   1.000
_cell.angle_alpha   90.00
_cell.angle_beta   90.00
_cell.angle_gamma   90.00
#
_symmetry.space_group_name_H-M   'P 1'
#
loop_
_entity.id
_entity.type
_entity.pdbx_description
1 polymer ?
#
loop_
_entity_poly.entity_id
_entity_poly.type
_entity_poly.pdbx_seq_one_letter_code
_entity_poly.pdbx_strand_id
1 'polypeptide(L)'
;DPVSIRRTAFRYGLRSEASQRFEKGQEHRMARLGADRTAALIARWGGGRVASGVVDTQPEPPKQLRVPFRPGRVSQLLGEDIGVEEQRSQLRRVEIETEPAGEGVMVPVIADDEPREVAVEPAEALVALIPGHRRDIAVEADIIEEIARVRGYETIAGQLPDTGMPPYSRDSQPMLDELRGTLSGTGLTELVTHGLIGPQDHARLGFGADDAGTIVAANPVTVDHSQLRRSMLPEHLRVLVDNERQRTPDIHAFEFGGLHQWIDGEPVQTEVLGLILTGSERPLTHDRERVEVDVATAKGLLEQLAMRVTRSRLAYEPVTPRAGVEHPGRTAAVVAVGADGERTTIGRVGEVHPRLLEAYGVGADHVVFAEIDLDAFRRLIPERLRVGSLEHLPGVERDIAVVVPEGLAAGEVERVIREAGGTFLRSVTLFDQYRGAPLSSDEKSLAYRLRFEFVDEATHEEAVDPAVEQVVAVLSERLGARLRS
;
A
#
# COMPACT_ATOMS: atom_id res chain seq x y z
N ASP A 1 -38.59 20.74 5.17
CA ASP A 1 -37.30 21.16 4.63
C ASP A 1 -36.26 20.05 4.84
N PRO A 2 -35.76 19.42 3.75
CA PRO A 2 -34.78 18.31 3.81
C PRO A 2 -33.52 18.65 4.59
N VAL A 3 -32.98 19.85 4.40
CA VAL A 3 -31.73 20.30 5.06
C VAL A 3 -31.92 20.42 6.56
N SER A 4 -33.04 20.99 7.00
CA SER A 4 -33.36 21.13 8.41
C SER A 4 -33.52 19.75 9.09
N ILE A 5 -34.20 18.82 8.45
CA ILE A 5 -34.39 17.45 8.98
C ILE A 5 -33.03 16.75 9.10
N ARG A 6 -32.19 16.81 8.08
CA ARG A 6 -30.83 16.22 8.10
C ARG A 6 -29.99 16.77 9.23
N ARG A 7 -29.93 18.09 9.37
CA ARG A 7 -29.18 18.76 10.47
C ARG A 7 -29.71 18.36 11.83
N THR A 8 -31.04 18.31 12.01
CA THR A 8 -31.67 17.91 13.27
C THR A 8 -31.37 16.46 13.62
N ALA A 9 -31.58 15.55 12.66
CA ALA A 9 -31.31 14.13 12.85
C ALA A 9 -29.85 13.87 13.24
N PHE A 10 -28.90 14.55 12.60
CA PHE A 10 -27.50 14.47 12.93
C PHE A 10 -27.17 15.06 14.31
N ARG A 11 -27.67 16.27 14.60
CA ARG A 11 -27.41 17.00 15.86
C ARG A 11 -27.87 16.22 17.09
N TYR A 12 -29.02 15.56 17.00
CA TYR A 12 -29.62 14.84 18.13
C TYR A 12 -29.36 13.31 18.09
N GLY A 13 -28.68 12.80 17.08
CA GLY A 13 -28.47 11.36 16.91
C GLY A 13 -29.76 10.59 16.63
N LEU A 14 -30.83 11.27 16.19
CA LEU A 14 -32.15 10.70 15.96
C LEU A 14 -32.34 10.37 14.48
N ARG A 15 -31.77 9.27 14.05
CA ARG A 15 -31.96 8.74 12.69
C ARG A 15 -33.10 7.71 12.71
N SER A 16 -34.11 7.93 11.89
CA SER A 16 -35.22 7.02 11.66
C SER A 16 -35.48 6.84 10.17
N GLU A 17 -36.22 5.82 9.77
CA GLU A 17 -36.68 5.63 8.39
C GLU A 17 -37.36 6.88 7.83
N ALA A 18 -38.20 7.52 8.66
CA ALA A 18 -38.86 8.75 8.28
C ALA A 18 -37.87 9.90 8.04
N SER A 19 -36.93 10.14 8.97
CA SER A 19 -35.94 11.20 8.80
C SER A 19 -35.06 10.98 7.59
N GLN A 20 -34.63 9.75 7.29
CA GLN A 20 -33.85 9.41 6.12
C GLN A 20 -34.60 9.67 4.80
N ARG A 21 -35.91 9.41 4.77
CA ARG A 21 -36.73 9.70 3.58
C ARG A 21 -36.99 11.19 3.42
N PHE A 22 -37.32 11.91 4.50
CA PHE A 22 -37.56 13.33 4.45
C PHE A 22 -36.30 14.16 4.17
N GLU A 23 -35.13 13.74 4.66
CA GLU A 23 -33.86 14.44 4.33
C GLU A 23 -33.45 14.33 2.86
N LYS A 24 -33.94 13.29 2.15
CA LYS A 24 -33.79 13.16 0.70
C LYS A 24 -34.90 13.87 -0.07
N GLY A 25 -35.94 14.36 0.63
CA GLY A 25 -37.11 14.96 0.07
C GLY A 25 -38.14 13.93 -0.39
N GLN A 26 -39.40 14.34 -0.37
CA GLN A 26 -40.55 13.51 -0.80
C GLN A 26 -41.35 14.24 -1.86
N GLU A 27 -41.99 13.46 -2.73
CA GLU A 27 -42.97 14.03 -3.69
C GLU A 27 -44.26 14.42 -2.96
N HIS A 28 -44.70 15.64 -3.17
CA HIS A 28 -45.91 16.18 -2.51
C HIS A 28 -47.18 15.37 -2.83
N ARG A 29 -47.31 14.87 -4.06
CA ARG A 29 -48.49 14.06 -4.50
C ARG A 29 -48.60 12.73 -3.76
N MET A 30 -47.47 12.20 -3.27
CA MET A 30 -47.43 10.94 -2.50
C MET A 30 -48.13 11.07 -1.16
N ALA A 31 -48.26 12.28 -0.59
CA ALA A 31 -48.98 12.49 0.66
C ALA A 31 -50.45 12.08 0.53
N ARG A 32 -51.11 12.49 -0.57
CA ARG A 32 -52.50 12.10 -0.84
C ARG A 32 -52.64 10.61 -1.12
N LEU A 33 -51.81 10.07 -1.99
CA LEU A 33 -51.83 8.64 -2.31
C LEU A 33 -51.57 7.77 -1.08
N GLY A 34 -50.61 8.17 -0.23
CA GLY A 34 -50.29 7.49 1.03
C GLY A 34 -51.45 7.55 2.01
N ALA A 35 -52.10 8.70 2.17
CA ALA A 35 -53.25 8.85 3.04
C ALA A 35 -54.44 7.99 2.57
N ASP A 36 -54.78 8.04 1.29
CA ASP A 36 -55.86 7.23 0.73
C ASP A 36 -55.62 5.73 0.87
N ARG A 37 -54.37 5.28 0.60
CA ARG A 37 -53.94 3.89 0.76
C ARG A 37 -54.04 3.43 2.21
N THR A 38 -53.52 4.27 3.12
CA THR A 38 -53.56 4.00 4.56
C THR A 38 -55.01 3.90 5.08
N ALA A 39 -55.86 4.85 4.72
CA ALA A 39 -57.28 4.84 5.08
C ALA A 39 -58.01 3.58 4.56
N ALA A 40 -57.75 3.18 3.33
CA ALA A 40 -58.30 1.96 2.73
C ALA A 40 -57.86 0.70 3.48
N LEU A 41 -56.57 0.62 3.84
CA LEU A 41 -56.04 -0.54 4.63
C LEU A 41 -56.61 -0.59 6.05
N ILE A 42 -56.73 0.56 6.72
CA ILE A 42 -57.35 0.64 8.05
C ILE A 42 -58.82 0.18 7.98
N ALA A 43 -59.58 0.68 6.98
CA ALA A 43 -60.99 0.25 6.80
C ALA A 43 -61.06 -1.26 6.54
N ARG A 44 -60.20 -1.79 5.69
CA ARG A 44 -60.19 -3.23 5.33
C ARG A 44 -59.88 -4.15 6.51
N TRP A 45 -58.86 -3.79 7.30
CA TRP A 45 -58.39 -4.66 8.39
C TRP A 45 -59.03 -4.36 9.73
N GLY A 46 -59.41 -3.09 9.98
CA GLY A 46 -60.06 -2.67 11.22
C GLY A 46 -61.58 -2.71 11.15
N GLY A 47 -62.19 -3.08 10.01
CA GLY A 47 -63.67 -3.16 9.85
C GLY A 47 -64.40 -1.82 9.88
N GLY A 48 -63.65 -0.68 9.67
CA GLY A 48 -64.21 0.67 9.70
C GLY A 48 -64.74 1.14 8.36
N ARG A 49 -65.20 2.39 8.32
CA ARG A 49 -65.55 3.13 7.09
C ARG A 49 -64.80 4.42 7.04
N VAL A 50 -64.30 4.78 5.84
CA VAL A 50 -63.60 6.07 5.62
C VAL A 50 -64.67 7.17 5.49
N ALA A 51 -64.53 8.26 6.24
CA ALA A 51 -65.37 9.43 6.10
C ALA A 51 -65.18 10.11 4.74
N SER A 52 -66.18 10.71 4.19
CA SER A 52 -66.11 11.47 2.94
C SER A 52 -65.34 12.79 3.14
N GLY A 53 -64.63 13.21 2.11
CA GLY A 53 -63.89 14.46 2.09
C GLY A 53 -62.44 14.34 2.51
N VAL A 54 -61.68 15.34 2.10
CA VAL A 54 -60.24 15.47 2.40
C VAL A 54 -59.96 16.90 2.77
N VAL A 55 -59.20 17.09 3.82
CA VAL A 55 -58.60 18.38 4.18
C VAL A 55 -57.17 18.41 3.67
N ASP A 56 -56.89 19.25 2.73
CA ASP A 56 -55.52 19.41 2.19
C ASP A 56 -55.09 20.88 2.41
N THR A 57 -53.95 21.09 3.03
CA THR A 57 -53.40 22.42 3.27
C THR A 57 -52.57 22.94 2.11
N GLN A 58 -52.30 22.11 1.10
CA GLN A 58 -51.66 22.48 -0.17
C GLN A 58 -52.49 21.95 -1.34
N PRO A 59 -53.63 22.58 -1.63
CA PRO A 59 -54.56 22.08 -2.65
C PRO A 59 -54.00 22.17 -4.10
N GLU A 60 -53.03 23.07 -4.33
CA GLU A 60 -52.35 23.19 -5.63
C GLU A 60 -51.05 22.39 -5.61
N PRO A 61 -50.95 21.24 -6.30
CA PRO A 61 -49.71 20.51 -6.40
C PRO A 61 -48.65 21.33 -7.11
N PRO A 62 -47.35 21.14 -6.78
CA PRO A 62 -46.24 21.76 -7.48
C PRO A 62 -46.31 21.47 -8.98
N LYS A 63 -45.95 22.45 -9.80
CA LYS A 63 -45.87 22.26 -11.24
C LYS A 63 -44.88 21.12 -11.55
N GLN A 64 -45.20 20.36 -12.59
CA GLN A 64 -44.30 19.31 -13.06
C GLN A 64 -42.98 19.95 -13.52
N LEU A 65 -41.86 19.40 -13.07
CA LEU A 65 -40.55 19.84 -13.50
C LEU A 65 -40.34 19.50 -14.99
N ARG A 66 -39.84 20.48 -15.72
CA ARG A 66 -39.63 20.44 -17.16
C ARG A 66 -38.16 20.72 -17.41
N VAL A 67 -37.42 19.73 -17.94
CA VAL A 67 -35.98 19.84 -18.18
C VAL A 67 -35.74 19.82 -19.70
N PRO A 68 -35.40 20.96 -20.30
CA PRO A 68 -34.95 21.00 -21.69
C PRO A 68 -33.62 20.29 -21.88
N PHE A 69 -33.46 19.58 -22.98
CA PHE A 69 -32.22 18.90 -23.37
C PHE A 69 -32.07 18.88 -24.89
N ARG A 70 -30.84 18.72 -25.35
CA ARG A 70 -30.47 18.67 -26.77
C ARG A 70 -30.26 17.22 -27.23
N PRO A 71 -31.10 16.64 -28.08
CA PRO A 71 -30.89 15.27 -28.60
C PRO A 71 -29.53 15.06 -29.27
N GLY A 72 -29.00 16.06 -30.00
CA GLY A 72 -27.66 15.97 -30.59
C GLY A 72 -26.54 15.90 -29.56
N ARG A 73 -26.74 16.51 -28.36
CA ARG A 73 -25.78 16.44 -27.27
C ARG A 73 -25.72 15.03 -26.66
N VAL A 74 -26.83 14.30 -26.65
CA VAL A 74 -26.86 12.88 -26.22
C VAL A 74 -25.89 12.07 -27.05
N SER A 75 -26.01 12.12 -28.38
CA SER A 75 -25.13 11.39 -29.29
C SER A 75 -23.68 11.84 -29.16
N GLN A 76 -23.43 13.13 -29.01
CA GLN A 76 -22.08 13.67 -28.85
C GLN A 76 -21.41 13.20 -27.53
N LEU A 77 -22.16 13.18 -26.42
CA LEU A 77 -21.62 12.83 -25.12
C LEU A 77 -21.38 11.32 -24.99
N LEU A 78 -22.28 10.51 -25.54
CA LEU A 78 -22.19 9.05 -25.48
C LEU A 78 -21.29 8.47 -26.58
N GLY A 79 -20.87 9.28 -27.56
CA GLY A 79 -19.99 8.84 -28.64
C GLY A 79 -20.66 7.94 -29.68
N GLU A 80 -21.99 7.86 -29.68
CA GLU A 80 -22.80 7.07 -30.62
C GLU A 80 -23.96 7.86 -31.18
N ASP A 81 -24.32 7.62 -32.43
CA ASP A 81 -25.51 8.26 -33.06
C ASP A 81 -26.77 7.54 -32.58
N ILE A 82 -27.49 8.19 -31.65
CA ILE A 82 -28.73 7.67 -31.08
C ILE A 82 -29.88 8.55 -31.62
N GLY A 83 -30.73 7.97 -32.47
CA GLY A 83 -31.86 8.70 -33.10
C GLY A 83 -32.84 9.26 -32.07
N VAL A 84 -33.43 10.41 -32.38
CA VAL A 84 -34.33 11.13 -31.45
C VAL A 84 -35.50 10.26 -30.98
N GLU A 85 -36.10 9.45 -31.87
CA GLU A 85 -37.20 8.57 -31.48
C GLU A 85 -36.77 7.42 -30.58
N GLU A 86 -35.54 6.94 -30.73
CA GLU A 86 -34.96 5.98 -29.81
C GLU A 86 -34.75 6.62 -28.42
N GLN A 87 -34.17 7.81 -28.35
CA GLN A 87 -34.01 8.56 -27.10
C GLN A 87 -35.34 8.74 -26.38
N ARG A 88 -36.39 9.19 -27.12
CA ARG A 88 -37.77 9.33 -26.59
C ARG A 88 -38.34 8.00 -26.11
N SER A 89 -38.06 6.92 -26.83
CA SER A 89 -38.52 5.57 -26.46
C SER A 89 -37.85 5.10 -25.14
N GLN A 90 -36.56 5.36 -24.96
CA GLN A 90 -35.86 5.00 -23.70
C GLN A 90 -36.42 5.81 -22.52
N LEU A 91 -36.63 7.11 -22.68
CA LEU A 91 -37.20 7.97 -21.66
C LEU A 91 -38.62 7.55 -21.24
N ARG A 92 -39.48 7.17 -22.20
CA ARG A 92 -40.82 6.66 -21.90
C ARG A 92 -40.81 5.40 -21.04
N ARG A 93 -39.79 4.53 -21.18
CA ARG A 93 -39.65 3.31 -20.35
C ARG A 93 -39.45 3.61 -18.84
N VAL A 94 -39.03 4.83 -18.52
CA VAL A 94 -38.86 5.33 -17.16
C VAL A 94 -39.83 6.49 -16.85
N GLU A 95 -40.98 6.49 -17.52
CA GLU A 95 -42.10 7.42 -17.31
C GLU A 95 -41.75 8.90 -17.60
N ILE A 96 -40.71 9.18 -18.40
CA ILE A 96 -40.34 10.53 -18.81
C ILE A 96 -40.90 10.77 -20.22
N GLU A 97 -41.96 11.52 -20.29
CA GLU A 97 -42.53 11.99 -21.57
C GLU A 97 -41.73 13.19 -22.10
N THR A 98 -41.75 13.39 -23.40
CA THR A 98 -41.04 14.48 -24.05
C THR A 98 -41.94 15.26 -24.98
N GLU A 99 -41.75 16.57 -25.04
CA GLU A 99 -42.46 17.46 -25.98
C GLU A 99 -41.47 18.37 -26.74
N PRO A 100 -41.86 18.97 -27.87
CA PRO A 100 -41.03 19.95 -28.55
C PRO A 100 -40.75 21.17 -27.64
N ALA A 101 -39.55 21.74 -27.78
CA ALA A 101 -39.20 22.96 -27.09
C ALA A 101 -39.89 24.18 -27.72
N GLY A 102 -40.19 25.19 -26.91
CA GLY A 102 -40.72 26.48 -27.37
C GLY A 102 -39.62 27.51 -27.62
N GLU A 103 -40.03 28.68 -28.14
CA GLU A 103 -39.13 29.82 -28.33
C GLU A 103 -38.47 30.26 -27.02
N GLY A 104 -37.19 30.67 -27.10
CA GLY A 104 -36.43 31.14 -25.94
C GLY A 104 -36.08 30.05 -24.95
N VAL A 105 -36.02 28.78 -25.40
CA VAL A 105 -35.64 27.65 -24.51
C VAL A 105 -34.23 27.81 -24.00
N MET A 106 -34.08 27.64 -22.68
CA MET A 106 -32.79 27.61 -21.98
C MET A 106 -32.54 26.19 -21.45
N VAL A 107 -31.43 25.61 -21.82
CA VAL A 107 -31.04 24.25 -21.40
C VAL A 107 -30.16 24.33 -20.16
N PRO A 108 -30.57 23.74 -19.03
CA PRO A 108 -29.77 23.71 -17.82
C PRO A 108 -28.62 22.69 -17.95
N VAL A 109 -27.38 23.16 -17.80
CA VAL A 109 -26.16 22.37 -17.92
C VAL A 109 -25.28 22.60 -16.72
N ILE A 110 -24.35 21.66 -16.45
CA ILE A 110 -23.22 21.86 -15.53
C ILE A 110 -21.99 22.14 -16.38
N ALA A 111 -21.32 23.24 -16.12
CA ALA A 111 -20.05 23.58 -16.76
C ALA A 111 -19.09 24.17 -15.71
N ASP A 112 -17.85 23.64 -15.67
CA ASP A 112 -16.85 24.01 -14.69
C ASP A 112 -17.37 23.83 -13.22
N ASP A 113 -18.11 22.75 -12.97
CA ASP A 113 -18.77 22.40 -11.70
C ASP A 113 -19.84 23.40 -11.23
N GLU A 114 -20.26 24.33 -12.09
CA GLU A 114 -21.30 25.29 -11.79
C GLU A 114 -22.52 25.11 -12.69
N PRO A 115 -23.76 25.27 -12.16
CA PRO A 115 -24.99 25.26 -12.97
C PRO A 115 -25.04 26.51 -13.85
N ARG A 116 -25.31 26.30 -15.14
CA ARG A 116 -25.48 27.37 -16.15
C ARG A 116 -26.68 27.05 -17.02
N GLU A 117 -27.12 28.06 -17.75
CA GLU A 117 -28.18 27.92 -18.78
C GLU A 117 -27.63 28.29 -20.15
N VAL A 118 -27.93 27.47 -21.15
CA VAL A 118 -27.51 27.69 -22.54
C VAL A 118 -28.73 27.91 -23.40
N ALA A 119 -28.76 29.04 -24.10
CA ALA A 119 -29.83 29.33 -25.10
C ALA A 119 -29.67 28.42 -26.32
N VAL A 120 -30.72 27.80 -26.76
CA VAL A 120 -30.75 26.84 -27.87
C VAL A 120 -31.93 27.13 -28.80
N GLU A 121 -31.75 26.86 -30.09
CA GLU A 121 -32.87 26.94 -31.04
C GLU A 121 -33.93 25.88 -30.74
N PRO A 122 -35.22 26.20 -30.80
CA PRO A 122 -36.29 25.26 -30.46
C PRO A 122 -36.24 23.95 -31.23
N ALA A 123 -35.79 23.97 -32.48
CA ALA A 123 -35.66 22.78 -33.31
C ALA A 123 -34.55 21.81 -32.85
N GLU A 124 -33.61 22.28 -32.05
CA GLU A 124 -32.49 21.52 -31.53
C GLU A 124 -32.72 20.94 -30.11
N ALA A 125 -33.87 21.26 -29.51
CA ALA A 125 -34.17 20.86 -28.13
C ALA A 125 -35.53 20.16 -28.02
N LEU A 126 -35.59 19.26 -27.03
CA LEU A 126 -36.81 18.68 -26.49
C LEU A 126 -36.93 19.06 -25.01
N VAL A 127 -38.15 19.00 -24.50
CA VAL A 127 -38.41 19.18 -23.06
C VAL A 127 -38.86 17.86 -22.47
N ALA A 128 -38.11 17.36 -21.50
CA ALA A 128 -38.48 16.20 -20.71
C ALA A 128 -39.43 16.60 -19.57
N LEU A 129 -40.54 15.87 -19.44
CA LEU A 129 -41.55 16.05 -18.40
C LEU A 129 -41.26 15.12 -17.26
N ILE A 130 -40.64 15.64 -16.17
CA ILE A 130 -40.09 14.81 -15.11
C ILE A 130 -41.19 14.35 -14.16
N PRO A 131 -41.32 13.02 -13.92
CA PRO A 131 -42.23 12.51 -12.88
C PRO A 131 -41.82 13.04 -11.49
N GLY A 132 -42.80 13.37 -10.66
CA GLY A 132 -42.55 13.98 -9.35
C GLY A 132 -41.69 13.15 -8.40
N HIS A 133 -41.66 11.83 -8.59
CA HIS A 133 -40.80 10.94 -7.80
C HIS A 133 -39.31 10.98 -8.21
N ARG A 134 -38.99 11.47 -9.43
CA ARG A 134 -37.63 11.65 -9.96
C ARG A 134 -37.09 13.02 -9.56
N ARG A 135 -36.60 13.12 -8.35
CA ARG A 135 -36.04 14.35 -7.79
C ARG A 135 -34.56 14.55 -8.08
N ASP A 136 -33.95 13.55 -8.64
CA ASP A 136 -32.57 13.45 -9.07
C ASP A 136 -32.31 14.10 -10.42
N ILE A 137 -33.36 14.29 -11.23
CA ILE A 137 -33.28 14.86 -12.60
C ILE A 137 -33.52 16.37 -12.55
N ALA A 138 -32.51 17.16 -12.87
CA ALA A 138 -32.57 18.62 -12.83
C ALA A 138 -31.91 19.31 -14.03
N VAL A 139 -30.94 18.65 -14.67
CA VAL A 139 -30.14 19.20 -15.77
C VAL A 139 -30.10 18.26 -16.97
N GLU A 140 -29.61 18.76 -18.10
CA GLU A 140 -29.50 18.00 -19.37
C GLU A 140 -28.70 16.69 -19.18
N ALA A 141 -27.62 16.73 -18.38
CA ALA A 141 -26.79 15.55 -18.13
C ALA A 141 -27.56 14.39 -17.49
N ASP A 142 -28.52 14.68 -16.59
CA ASP A 142 -29.36 13.68 -15.96
C ASP A 142 -30.25 12.96 -16.97
N ILE A 143 -30.77 13.71 -17.99
CA ILE A 143 -31.55 13.13 -19.08
C ILE A 143 -30.68 12.22 -19.96
N ILE A 144 -29.45 12.65 -20.25
CA ILE A 144 -28.48 11.83 -21.00
C ILE A 144 -28.14 10.55 -20.26
N GLU A 145 -27.95 10.64 -18.95
CA GLU A 145 -27.72 9.48 -18.08
C GLU A 145 -28.88 8.48 -18.17
N GLU A 146 -30.14 8.96 -18.06
CA GLU A 146 -31.30 8.09 -18.16
C GLU A 146 -31.37 7.35 -19.50
N ILE A 147 -31.10 8.04 -20.60
CA ILE A 147 -31.06 7.43 -21.93
C ILE A 147 -29.99 6.35 -22.01
N ALA A 148 -28.77 6.65 -21.53
CA ALA A 148 -27.65 5.70 -21.51
C ALA A 148 -27.91 4.48 -20.63
N ARG A 149 -28.43 4.72 -19.42
CA ARG A 149 -28.74 3.69 -18.43
C ARG A 149 -29.84 2.74 -18.92
N VAL A 150 -30.90 3.27 -19.50
CA VAL A 150 -32.04 2.47 -19.98
C VAL A 150 -31.71 1.73 -21.27
N ARG A 151 -30.87 2.30 -22.12
CA ARG A 151 -30.34 1.66 -23.32
C ARG A 151 -29.37 0.53 -22.97
N GLY A 152 -28.56 0.72 -21.93
CA GLY A 152 -27.53 -0.19 -21.46
C GLY A 152 -26.12 0.28 -21.85
N TYR A 153 -25.24 0.47 -20.88
CA TYR A 153 -23.85 0.90 -21.11
C TYR A 153 -23.06 -0.11 -21.94
N GLU A 154 -23.42 -1.38 -21.86
CA GLU A 154 -22.79 -2.46 -22.62
C GLU A 154 -22.99 -2.34 -24.14
N THR A 155 -23.94 -1.52 -24.59
CA THR A 155 -24.15 -1.25 -26.01
C THR A 155 -23.19 -0.22 -26.59
N ILE A 156 -22.49 0.53 -25.71
CA ILE A 156 -21.53 1.56 -26.13
C ILE A 156 -20.19 0.88 -26.40
N ALA A 157 -19.71 0.99 -27.65
CA ALA A 157 -18.43 0.39 -28.02
C ALA A 157 -17.27 1.06 -27.32
N GLY A 158 -16.43 0.26 -26.62
CA GLY A 158 -15.20 0.75 -26.01
C GLY A 158 -14.22 1.24 -27.07
N GLN A 159 -13.73 2.47 -26.92
CA GLN A 159 -12.71 3.05 -27.80
C GLN A 159 -11.47 3.40 -27.01
N LEU A 160 -10.31 3.13 -27.60
CA LEU A 160 -9.06 3.61 -27.03
C LEU A 160 -8.96 5.13 -27.29
N PRO A 161 -8.41 5.89 -26.30
CA PRO A 161 -8.16 7.31 -26.51
C PRO A 161 -7.24 7.54 -27.74
N ASP A 162 -7.63 8.44 -28.64
CA ASP A 162 -6.81 8.87 -29.76
C ASP A 162 -5.87 10.01 -29.31
N THR A 163 -5.12 9.76 -28.26
CA THR A 163 -4.10 10.69 -27.76
C THR A 163 -2.73 10.04 -27.87
N GLY A 164 -1.72 10.85 -28.21
CA GLY A 164 -0.34 10.39 -28.19
C GLY A 164 0.01 9.77 -26.83
N MET A 165 0.67 8.62 -26.84
CA MET A 165 1.16 8.03 -25.60
C MET A 165 2.07 9.03 -24.89
N PRO A 166 1.91 9.24 -23.58
CA PRO A 166 2.85 10.05 -22.81
C PRO A 166 4.26 9.48 -22.94
N PRO A 167 5.30 10.31 -22.76
CA PRO A 167 6.67 9.81 -22.72
C PRO A 167 6.76 8.63 -21.75
N TYR A 168 7.42 7.56 -22.18
CA TYR A 168 7.62 6.39 -21.33
C TYR A 168 8.36 6.80 -20.04
N SER A 169 7.75 6.61 -18.90
CA SER A 169 8.40 6.62 -17.61
C SER A 169 8.59 5.18 -17.14
N ARG A 170 9.71 4.89 -16.48
CA ARG A 170 9.97 3.54 -15.97
C ARG A 170 8.89 3.17 -14.96
N ASP A 171 8.09 2.19 -15.33
CA ASP A 171 7.04 1.65 -14.45
C ASP A 171 7.66 0.89 -13.28
N SER A 172 7.15 1.11 -12.07
CA SER A 172 7.58 0.40 -10.87
C SER A 172 6.90 -0.96 -10.69
N GLN A 173 5.78 -1.20 -11.36
CA GLN A 173 4.99 -2.43 -11.18
C GLN A 173 5.76 -3.71 -11.48
N PRO A 174 6.53 -3.84 -12.59
CA PRO A 174 7.30 -5.05 -12.85
C PRO A 174 8.27 -5.41 -11.73
N MET A 175 8.88 -4.42 -11.09
CA MET A 175 9.75 -4.63 -9.92
C MET A 175 8.94 -5.12 -8.72
N LEU A 176 7.82 -4.47 -8.42
CA LEU A 176 6.96 -4.88 -7.30
C LEU A 176 6.41 -6.29 -7.51
N ASP A 177 6.02 -6.63 -8.73
CA ASP A 177 5.53 -7.97 -9.08
C ASP A 177 6.62 -9.03 -8.92
N GLU A 178 7.86 -8.73 -9.30
CA GLU A 178 8.99 -9.65 -9.09
C GLU A 178 9.34 -9.81 -7.60
N LEU A 179 9.32 -8.71 -6.82
CA LEU A 179 9.50 -8.76 -5.37
C LEU A 179 8.39 -9.58 -4.71
N ARG A 180 7.13 -9.32 -5.07
CA ARG A 180 5.95 -10.05 -4.57
C ARG A 180 6.04 -11.55 -4.89
N GLY A 181 6.34 -11.88 -6.15
CA GLY A 181 6.50 -13.27 -6.59
C GLY A 181 7.65 -13.99 -5.88
N THR A 182 8.75 -13.27 -5.61
CA THR A 182 9.89 -13.84 -4.89
C THR A 182 9.56 -14.09 -3.42
N LEU A 183 8.99 -13.11 -2.72
CA LEU A 183 8.61 -13.24 -1.30
C LEU A 183 7.55 -14.32 -1.10
N SER A 184 6.50 -14.32 -1.92
CA SER A 184 5.47 -15.38 -1.86
C SER A 184 6.05 -16.76 -2.19
N GLY A 185 6.98 -16.84 -3.15
CA GLY A 185 7.67 -18.06 -3.52
C GLY A 185 8.60 -18.62 -2.42
N THR A 186 9.03 -17.78 -1.49
CA THR A 186 9.78 -18.20 -0.28
C THR A 186 8.88 -18.51 0.92
N GLY A 187 7.56 -18.48 0.74
CA GLY A 187 6.58 -18.85 1.76
C GLY A 187 6.05 -17.71 2.62
N LEU A 188 6.29 -16.45 2.25
CA LEU A 188 5.72 -15.30 2.95
C LEU A 188 4.32 -14.99 2.43
N THR A 189 3.46 -14.48 3.31
CA THR A 189 2.13 -13.99 3.01
C THR A 189 2.12 -12.48 2.86
N GLU A 190 1.54 -11.94 1.79
CA GLU A 190 1.36 -10.51 1.63
C GLU A 190 0.25 -9.99 2.55
N LEU A 191 0.54 -8.90 3.25
CA LEU A 191 -0.41 -8.18 4.08
C LEU A 191 -0.82 -6.88 3.40
N VAL A 192 -2.03 -6.43 3.73
CA VAL A 192 -2.53 -5.09 3.45
C VAL A 192 -3.13 -4.56 4.73
N THR A 193 -2.44 -3.62 5.36
CA THR A 193 -2.87 -3.04 6.64
C THR A 193 -3.27 -1.58 6.49
N HIS A 194 -3.83 -0.99 7.55
CA HIS A 194 -4.24 0.40 7.53
C HIS A 194 -3.05 1.36 7.49
N GLY A 195 -3.13 2.38 6.62
CA GLY A 195 -2.18 3.49 6.61
C GLY A 195 -2.39 4.50 7.74
N LEU A 196 -3.52 4.42 8.46
CA LEU A 196 -3.86 5.26 9.61
C LEU A 196 -3.72 4.47 10.91
N ILE A 197 -3.04 5.06 11.87
CA ILE A 197 -2.81 4.53 13.23
C ILE A 197 -3.22 5.57 14.29
N GLY A 198 -3.22 5.19 15.54
CA GLY A 198 -3.56 6.07 16.65
C GLY A 198 -2.36 6.83 17.23
N PRO A 199 -2.61 7.92 18.00
CA PRO A 199 -1.56 8.64 18.70
C PRO A 199 -0.75 7.77 19.67
N GLN A 200 -1.38 6.76 20.26
CA GLN A 200 -0.70 5.83 21.17
C GLN A 200 0.33 4.97 20.45
N ASP A 201 0.11 4.63 19.17
CA ASP A 201 1.04 3.87 18.36
C ASP A 201 2.30 4.68 18.08
N HIS A 202 2.13 5.96 17.71
CA HIS A 202 3.27 6.87 17.55
C HIS A 202 4.04 7.04 18.86
N ALA A 203 3.35 7.20 19.99
CA ALA A 203 3.99 7.28 21.30
C ALA A 203 4.80 6.03 21.65
N ARG A 204 4.28 4.84 21.36
CA ARG A 204 4.99 3.55 21.53
C ARG A 204 6.23 3.44 20.64
N LEU A 205 6.20 4.06 19.46
CA LEU A 205 7.35 4.14 18.56
C LEU A 205 8.37 5.23 18.95
N GLY A 206 8.10 5.98 20.04
CA GLY A 206 8.98 7.04 20.53
C GLY A 206 8.76 8.40 19.92
N PHE A 207 7.68 8.59 19.12
CA PHE A 207 7.29 9.90 18.62
C PHE A 207 6.47 10.63 19.69
N GLY A 208 6.79 11.89 19.95
CA GLY A 208 6.04 12.73 20.89
C GLY A 208 4.62 13.04 20.42
N ALA A 209 3.74 13.40 21.36
CA ALA A 209 2.36 13.75 21.02
C ALA A 209 2.27 14.96 20.06
N ASP A 210 3.21 15.90 20.18
CA ASP A 210 3.29 17.12 19.36
C ASP A 210 4.44 17.04 18.33
N ASP A 211 4.82 15.84 17.92
CA ASP A 211 5.88 15.66 16.92
C ASP A 211 5.47 16.27 15.58
N ALA A 212 6.23 17.31 15.17
CA ALA A 212 5.96 18.08 13.96
C ALA A 212 6.01 17.24 12.66
N GLY A 213 6.61 16.05 12.71
CA GLY A 213 6.63 15.13 11.58
C GLY A 213 5.34 14.30 11.42
N THR A 214 4.41 14.35 12.36
CA THR A 214 3.18 13.53 12.31
C THR A 214 2.10 14.22 11.48
N ILE A 215 1.54 13.49 10.50
CA ILE A 215 0.41 13.96 9.69
C ILE A 215 -0.89 13.46 10.32
N VAL A 216 -1.78 14.40 10.67
CA VAL A 216 -3.05 14.13 11.35
C VAL A 216 -4.21 14.35 10.39
N ALA A 217 -5.16 13.41 10.36
CA ALA A 217 -6.39 13.56 9.57
C ALA A 217 -7.29 14.66 10.17
N ALA A 218 -7.82 15.54 9.33
CA ALA A 218 -8.68 16.64 9.77
C ALA A 218 -10.03 16.16 10.36
N ASN A 219 -10.54 15.01 9.89
CA ASN A 219 -11.84 14.46 10.28
C ASN A 219 -11.78 12.93 10.42
N PRO A 220 -10.99 12.40 11.37
CA PRO A 220 -10.84 10.96 11.52
C PRO A 220 -12.15 10.31 11.97
N VAL A 221 -12.38 9.08 11.51
CA VAL A 221 -13.56 8.28 11.93
C VAL A 221 -13.42 7.85 13.39
N THR A 222 -12.20 7.49 13.80
CA THR A 222 -11.87 7.12 15.18
C THR A 222 -10.52 7.71 15.58
N VAL A 223 -10.26 7.81 16.87
CA VAL A 223 -8.94 8.24 17.39
C VAL A 223 -7.84 7.26 17.01
N ASP A 224 -8.16 5.96 16.97
CA ASP A 224 -7.21 4.90 16.63
C ASP A 224 -6.80 4.89 15.15
N HIS A 225 -7.49 5.66 14.30
CA HIS A 225 -7.19 5.83 12.88
C HIS A 225 -7.16 7.32 12.52
N SER A 226 -6.39 8.11 13.28
CA SER A 226 -6.36 9.58 13.15
C SER A 226 -5.05 10.14 12.61
N GLN A 227 -4.01 9.32 12.50
CA GLN A 227 -2.68 9.76 12.09
C GLN A 227 -2.10 8.83 11.03
N LEU A 228 -1.42 9.37 10.02
CA LEU A 228 -0.73 8.57 9.03
C LEU A 228 0.50 7.89 9.66
N ARG A 229 0.71 6.61 9.32
CA ARG A 229 1.78 5.78 9.89
C ARG A 229 3.17 6.24 9.45
N ARG A 230 4.13 6.22 10.38
CA ARG A 230 5.56 6.48 10.17
C ARG A 230 6.42 5.21 10.29
N SER A 231 5.80 4.08 10.56
CA SER A 231 6.35 2.72 10.57
C SER A 231 5.22 1.73 10.35
N MET A 232 5.51 0.60 9.76
CA MET A 232 4.54 -0.51 9.60
C MET A 232 4.38 -1.34 10.86
N LEU A 233 5.33 -1.26 11.81
CA LEU A 233 5.36 -2.10 13.01
C LEU A 233 4.05 -2.14 13.79
N PRO A 234 3.32 -1.04 14.06
CA PRO A 234 2.08 -1.09 14.82
C PRO A 234 1.05 -2.05 14.25
N GLU A 235 0.80 -1.93 12.96
CA GLU A 235 -0.19 -2.76 12.28
C GLU A 235 0.30 -4.20 12.13
N HIS A 236 1.57 -4.41 11.81
CA HIS A 236 2.17 -5.73 11.76
C HIS A 236 2.06 -6.46 13.10
N LEU A 237 2.32 -5.77 14.22
CA LEU A 237 2.19 -6.35 15.56
C LEU A 237 0.74 -6.72 15.89
N ARG A 238 -0.26 -5.94 15.45
CA ARG A 238 -1.68 -6.29 15.56
C ARG A 238 -2.01 -7.56 14.78
N VAL A 239 -1.48 -7.69 13.55
CA VAL A 239 -1.64 -8.91 12.75
C VAL A 239 -1.10 -10.14 13.52
N LEU A 240 0.06 -10.03 14.18
CA LEU A 240 0.59 -11.12 15.00
C LEU A 240 -0.37 -11.50 16.12
N VAL A 241 -0.85 -10.52 16.90
CA VAL A 241 -1.78 -10.75 18.02
C VAL A 241 -3.07 -11.43 17.53
N ASP A 242 -3.62 -10.99 16.42
CA ASP A 242 -4.87 -11.55 15.89
C ASP A 242 -4.67 -12.99 15.40
N ASN A 243 -3.52 -13.30 14.79
CA ASN A 243 -3.19 -14.66 14.39
C ASN A 243 -2.88 -15.58 15.58
N GLU A 244 -2.18 -15.09 16.61
CA GLU A 244 -1.95 -15.84 17.86
C GLU A 244 -3.28 -16.24 18.52
N ARG A 245 -4.26 -15.33 18.54
CA ARG A 245 -5.62 -15.62 19.03
C ARG A 245 -6.31 -16.73 18.23
N GLN A 246 -5.97 -16.86 16.95
CA GLN A 246 -6.44 -17.95 16.07
C GLN A 246 -5.55 -19.20 16.14
N ARG A 247 -4.58 -19.24 17.05
CA ARG A 247 -3.61 -20.35 17.23
C ARG A 247 -2.71 -20.57 16.02
N THR A 248 -2.36 -19.51 15.30
CA THR A 248 -1.39 -19.49 14.21
C THR A 248 -0.20 -18.64 14.63
N PRO A 249 0.76 -19.19 15.39
CA PRO A 249 1.89 -18.42 15.94
C PRO A 249 3.03 -18.21 14.94
N ASP A 250 3.14 -19.07 13.92
CA ASP A 250 4.22 -18.99 12.94
C ASP A 250 3.78 -18.08 11.81
N ILE A 251 4.25 -16.84 11.79
CA ILE A 251 3.88 -15.80 10.83
C ILE A 251 5.12 -15.32 10.09
N HIS A 252 5.09 -15.48 8.77
CA HIS A 252 6.08 -14.92 7.85
C HIS A 252 5.32 -14.07 6.83
N ALA A 253 5.45 -12.77 6.96
CA ALA A 253 4.63 -11.86 6.17
C ALA A 253 5.41 -10.64 5.67
N PHE A 254 4.90 -10.02 4.60
CA PHE A 254 5.41 -8.80 4.03
C PHE A 254 4.28 -7.87 3.60
N GLU A 255 4.58 -6.60 3.48
CA GLU A 255 3.65 -5.57 3.00
C GLU A 255 4.40 -4.54 2.16
N PHE A 256 3.82 -4.14 1.03
CA PHE A 256 4.21 -2.93 0.32
C PHE A 256 3.28 -1.78 0.72
N GLY A 257 3.84 -0.67 1.17
CA GLY A 257 3.00 0.44 1.61
C GLY A 257 3.76 1.73 1.86
N GLY A 258 3.02 2.81 2.11
CA GLY A 258 3.56 4.13 2.37
C GLY A 258 3.80 4.40 3.85
N LEU A 259 4.92 5.04 4.16
CA LEU A 259 5.16 5.78 5.39
C LEU A 259 5.07 7.27 5.11
N HIS A 260 4.49 8.03 6.02
CA HIS A 260 4.15 9.43 5.78
C HIS A 260 4.64 10.32 6.91
N GLN A 261 5.24 11.45 6.56
CA GLN A 261 5.68 12.44 7.55
C GLN A 261 5.80 13.83 6.94
N TRP A 262 5.75 14.85 7.80
CA TRP A 262 6.14 16.19 7.41
C TRP A 262 7.66 16.29 7.42
N ILE A 263 8.26 16.79 6.32
CA ILE A 263 9.69 17.14 6.24
C ILE A 263 9.76 18.56 5.67
N ASP A 264 10.39 19.48 6.41
CA ASP A 264 10.56 20.87 6.00
C ASP A 264 9.26 21.58 5.58
N GLY A 265 8.13 21.19 6.21
CA GLY A 265 6.81 21.75 5.94
C GLY A 265 6.05 21.14 4.76
N GLU A 266 6.64 20.15 4.10
CA GLU A 266 6.00 19.40 3.00
C GLU A 266 5.63 17.98 3.43
N PRO A 267 4.48 17.44 2.97
CA PRO A 267 4.10 16.06 3.24
C PRO A 267 4.91 15.12 2.34
N VAL A 268 5.69 14.24 2.95
CA VAL A 268 6.51 13.26 2.23
C VAL A 268 5.97 11.87 2.47
N GLN A 269 5.79 11.12 1.38
CA GLN A 269 5.51 9.69 1.38
C GLN A 269 6.75 8.93 0.93
N THR A 270 7.13 7.91 1.70
CA THR A 270 8.18 6.95 1.33
C THR A 270 7.53 5.60 1.12
N GLU A 271 7.67 5.02 -0.06
CA GLU A 271 7.24 3.65 -0.31
C GLU A 271 8.22 2.66 0.30
N VAL A 272 7.71 1.71 1.09
CA VAL A 272 8.55 0.73 1.78
C VAL A 272 8.04 -0.69 1.60
N LEU A 273 8.98 -1.63 1.64
CA LEU A 273 8.72 -3.04 1.91
C LEU A 273 8.90 -3.28 3.41
N GLY A 274 7.82 -3.65 4.09
CA GLY A 274 7.85 -4.15 5.46
C GLY A 274 7.91 -5.67 5.50
N LEU A 275 8.76 -6.23 6.35
CA LEU A 275 8.77 -7.65 6.70
C LEU A 275 8.45 -7.81 8.17
N ILE A 276 7.70 -8.85 8.51
CA ILE A 276 7.46 -9.28 9.88
C ILE A 276 7.51 -10.80 9.96
N LEU A 277 8.38 -11.33 10.83
CA LEU A 277 8.60 -12.75 10.95
C LEU A 277 8.58 -13.14 12.42
N THR A 278 7.89 -14.23 12.76
CA THR A 278 7.90 -14.83 14.08
C THR A 278 7.62 -16.32 14.01
N GLY A 279 7.97 -17.04 15.07
CA GLY A 279 7.76 -18.47 15.20
C GLY A 279 8.82 -19.29 14.49
N SER A 280 8.43 -20.34 13.80
CA SER A 280 9.34 -21.35 13.26
C SER A 280 9.63 -21.14 11.78
N GLU A 281 10.89 -20.97 11.42
CA GLU A 281 11.36 -21.05 10.03
C GLU A 281 11.18 -22.47 9.48
N ARG A 282 11.47 -23.47 10.33
CA ARG A 282 11.29 -24.88 10.00
C ARG A 282 10.51 -25.56 11.11
N PRO A 283 9.29 -26.07 10.84
CA PRO A 283 8.52 -26.77 11.84
C PRO A 283 9.22 -28.07 12.27
N LEU A 284 8.98 -28.48 13.52
CA LEU A 284 9.43 -29.78 14.02
C LEU A 284 8.80 -30.89 13.19
N THR A 285 9.64 -31.78 12.66
CA THR A 285 9.22 -33.00 11.99
C THR A 285 9.94 -34.20 12.60
N HIS A 286 9.57 -35.42 12.20
CA HIS A 286 10.18 -36.65 12.73
C HIS A 286 11.70 -36.77 12.44
N ASP A 287 12.20 -36.06 11.44
CA ASP A 287 13.57 -36.11 10.94
C ASP A 287 14.33 -34.79 11.04
N ARG A 288 13.68 -33.72 11.56
CA ARG A 288 14.27 -32.38 11.62
C ARG A 288 13.87 -31.66 12.91
N GLU A 289 14.83 -30.98 13.49
CA GLU A 289 14.57 -30.09 14.62
C GLU A 289 13.84 -28.82 14.16
N ARG A 290 13.09 -28.23 15.08
CA ARG A 290 12.48 -26.91 14.90
C ARG A 290 13.59 -25.85 14.86
N VAL A 291 13.51 -24.95 13.89
CA VAL A 291 14.39 -23.80 13.78
C VAL A 291 13.52 -22.55 13.92
N GLU A 292 13.82 -21.73 14.91
CA GLU A 292 13.14 -20.45 15.11
C GLU A 292 13.66 -19.40 14.13
N VAL A 293 12.79 -18.47 13.73
CA VAL A 293 13.21 -17.31 12.95
C VAL A 293 14.10 -16.39 13.79
N ASP A 294 15.11 -15.84 13.15
CA ASP A 294 15.99 -14.83 13.73
C ASP A 294 16.33 -13.72 12.72
N VAL A 295 17.21 -12.81 13.10
CA VAL A 295 17.64 -11.72 12.20
C VAL A 295 18.38 -12.27 10.97
N ALA A 296 19.05 -13.43 11.06
CA ALA A 296 19.71 -14.03 9.92
C ALA A 296 18.71 -14.52 8.87
N THR A 297 17.55 -15.02 9.29
CA THR A 297 16.43 -15.37 8.40
C THR A 297 16.00 -14.16 7.55
N ALA A 298 15.76 -13.01 8.20
CA ALA A 298 15.38 -11.79 7.48
C ALA A 298 16.51 -11.28 6.56
N LYS A 299 17.77 -11.34 7.01
CA LYS A 299 18.93 -10.98 6.16
C LYS A 299 18.99 -11.85 4.92
N GLY A 300 18.84 -13.16 5.04
CA GLY A 300 18.85 -14.10 3.92
C GLY A 300 17.76 -13.80 2.90
N LEU A 301 16.54 -13.47 3.35
CA LEU A 301 15.46 -13.03 2.48
C LEU A 301 15.79 -11.73 1.73
N LEU A 302 16.31 -10.73 2.43
CA LEU A 302 16.70 -9.45 1.82
C LEU A 302 17.85 -9.61 0.82
N GLU A 303 18.85 -10.42 1.12
CA GLU A 303 19.97 -10.73 0.22
C GLU A 303 19.48 -11.45 -1.04
N GLN A 304 18.55 -12.38 -0.91
CA GLN A 304 17.94 -13.06 -2.02
C GLN A 304 17.16 -12.10 -2.92
N LEU A 305 16.39 -11.17 -2.33
CA LEU A 305 15.68 -10.13 -3.08
C LEU A 305 16.66 -9.20 -3.81
N ALA A 306 17.68 -8.70 -3.12
CA ALA A 306 18.66 -7.80 -3.71
C ALA A 306 19.41 -8.49 -4.86
N MET A 307 19.85 -9.72 -4.66
CA MET A 307 20.54 -10.49 -5.70
C MET A 307 19.65 -10.75 -6.91
N ARG A 308 18.39 -11.05 -6.69
CA ARG A 308 17.46 -11.38 -7.78
C ARG A 308 17.07 -10.15 -8.60
N VAL A 309 16.75 -9.03 -7.94
CA VAL A 309 16.15 -7.85 -8.59
C VAL A 309 17.20 -6.81 -8.98
N THR A 310 18.14 -6.50 -8.07
CA THR A 310 19.11 -5.42 -8.26
C THR A 310 20.51 -5.92 -8.64
N ARG A 311 20.80 -7.20 -8.43
CA ARG A 311 22.14 -7.78 -8.53
C ARG A 311 23.17 -7.15 -7.60
N SER A 312 22.70 -6.38 -6.62
CA SER A 312 23.55 -5.74 -5.61
C SER A 312 23.75 -6.67 -4.42
N ARG A 313 24.88 -6.50 -3.76
CA ARG A 313 25.11 -7.13 -2.46
C ARG A 313 24.58 -6.25 -1.35
N LEU A 314 24.12 -6.89 -0.28
CA LEU A 314 23.79 -6.19 0.95
C LEU A 314 24.92 -6.32 1.95
N ALA A 315 25.13 -5.26 2.73
CA ALA A 315 25.94 -5.22 3.92
C ALA A 315 25.06 -4.76 5.09
N TYR A 316 25.46 -5.13 6.28
CA TYR A 316 24.74 -4.80 7.51
C TYR A 316 25.67 -4.02 8.43
N GLU A 317 25.26 -2.80 8.77
CA GLU A 317 26.06 -1.89 9.59
C GLU A 317 25.41 -1.67 10.95
N PRO A 318 26.22 -1.52 12.02
CA PRO A 318 25.71 -1.11 13.31
C PRO A 318 24.94 0.21 13.19
N VAL A 319 23.79 0.28 13.85
CA VAL A 319 22.95 1.48 13.89
C VAL A 319 22.48 1.72 15.32
N THR A 320 22.25 2.97 15.68
CA THR A 320 21.62 3.29 16.96
C THR A 320 20.18 2.78 16.94
N PRO A 321 19.82 1.83 17.81
CA PRO A 321 18.45 1.32 17.89
C PRO A 321 17.47 2.41 18.35
N ARG A 322 16.25 2.38 17.82
CA ARG A 322 15.14 3.20 18.36
C ARG A 322 14.79 2.68 19.76
N ALA A 323 15.00 3.50 20.78
CA ALA A 323 14.84 3.11 22.18
C ALA A 323 13.43 2.58 22.48
N GLY A 324 13.34 1.38 23.05
CA GLY A 324 12.08 0.72 23.38
C GLY A 324 11.31 0.14 22.19
N VAL A 325 11.80 0.35 20.97
CA VAL A 325 11.20 -0.16 19.72
C VAL A 325 12.02 -1.30 19.13
N GLU A 326 13.33 -1.10 19.03
CA GLU A 326 14.28 -2.02 18.43
C GLU A 326 15.18 -2.65 19.50
N HIS A 327 15.52 -3.93 19.33
CA HIS A 327 16.40 -4.62 20.23
C HIS A 327 17.83 -4.04 20.17
N PRO A 328 18.44 -3.65 21.30
CA PRO A 328 19.71 -2.89 21.31
C PRO A 328 20.91 -3.64 20.71
N GLY A 329 20.90 -4.97 20.72
CA GLY A 329 22.02 -5.78 20.19
C GLY A 329 21.70 -6.55 18.91
N ARG A 330 20.48 -6.39 18.35
CA ARG A 330 20.01 -7.20 17.22
C ARG A 330 19.31 -6.35 16.17
N THR A 331 19.88 -5.17 15.87
CA THR A 331 19.39 -4.25 14.85
C THR A 331 20.55 -3.74 14.02
N ALA A 332 20.35 -3.62 12.72
CA ALA A 332 21.34 -3.12 11.78
C ALA A 332 20.68 -2.25 10.70
N ALA A 333 21.45 -1.32 10.17
CA ALA A 333 21.16 -0.69 8.89
C ALA A 333 21.39 -1.68 7.75
N VAL A 334 20.51 -1.69 6.78
CA VAL A 334 20.67 -2.44 5.53
C VAL A 334 21.29 -1.51 4.49
N VAL A 335 22.47 -1.87 4.03
CA VAL A 335 23.27 -1.07 3.10
C VAL A 335 23.47 -1.86 1.81
N ALA A 336 22.99 -1.31 0.72
CA ALA A 336 23.27 -1.86 -0.59
C ALA A 336 24.67 -1.42 -1.06
N VAL A 337 25.40 -2.35 -1.65
CA VAL A 337 26.73 -2.11 -2.21
C VAL A 337 26.66 -2.27 -3.73
N GLY A 338 26.76 -1.16 -4.44
CA GLY A 338 26.79 -1.11 -5.89
C GLY A 338 28.04 -1.78 -6.49
N ALA A 339 28.00 -2.03 -7.79
CA ALA A 339 29.13 -2.62 -8.52
C ALA A 339 30.38 -1.73 -8.53
N ASP A 340 30.21 -0.42 -8.36
CA ASP A 340 31.24 0.61 -8.24
C ASP A 340 31.76 0.78 -6.81
N GLY A 341 31.20 0.02 -5.85
CA GLY A 341 31.51 0.11 -4.43
C GLY A 341 30.75 1.21 -3.69
N GLU A 342 29.84 1.95 -4.36
CA GLU A 342 28.97 2.92 -3.69
C GLU A 342 28.11 2.22 -2.65
N ARG A 343 27.94 2.86 -1.50
CA ARG A 343 27.19 2.32 -0.35
C ARG A 343 25.99 3.20 -0.06
N THR A 344 24.80 2.64 -0.22
CA THR A 344 23.55 3.35 0.00
C THR A 344 22.75 2.65 1.08
N THR A 345 22.41 3.34 2.17
CA THR A 345 21.48 2.81 3.17
C THR A 345 20.09 2.75 2.57
N ILE A 346 19.48 1.56 2.57
CA ILE A 346 18.16 1.30 2.00
C ILE A 346 17.12 0.92 3.05
N GLY A 347 17.50 0.78 4.30
CA GLY A 347 16.53 0.41 5.34
C GLY A 347 17.15 -0.09 6.62
N ARG A 348 16.33 -0.78 7.39
CA ARG A 348 16.69 -1.36 8.70
C ARG A 348 16.13 -2.78 8.82
N VAL A 349 16.85 -3.62 9.56
CA VAL A 349 16.43 -4.98 9.93
C VAL A 349 16.81 -5.25 11.39
N GLY A 350 15.98 -5.96 12.12
CA GLY A 350 16.31 -6.30 13.50
C GLY A 350 15.18 -7.03 14.22
N GLU A 351 15.37 -7.28 15.50
CA GLU A 351 14.32 -7.75 16.39
C GLU A 351 13.56 -6.58 17.03
N VAL A 352 12.29 -6.79 17.23
CA VAL A 352 11.42 -5.86 17.97
C VAL A 352 11.79 -5.93 19.46
N HIS A 353 11.82 -4.79 20.13
CA HIS A 353 12.14 -4.73 21.55
C HIS A 353 11.05 -5.42 22.40
N PRO A 354 11.39 -6.27 23.39
CA PRO A 354 10.41 -6.99 24.21
C PRO A 354 9.35 -6.10 24.88
N ARG A 355 9.72 -4.87 25.28
CA ARG A 355 8.74 -3.89 25.82
C ARG A 355 7.66 -3.49 24.81
N LEU A 356 8.03 -3.42 23.52
CA LEU A 356 7.05 -3.09 22.48
C LEU A 356 6.14 -4.29 22.23
N LEU A 357 6.66 -5.52 22.22
CA LEU A 357 5.86 -6.74 22.13
C LEU A 357 4.84 -6.81 23.27
N GLU A 358 5.27 -6.59 24.51
CA GLU A 358 4.40 -6.52 25.68
C GLU A 358 3.33 -5.44 25.55
N ALA A 359 3.69 -4.23 25.08
CA ALA A 359 2.76 -3.11 24.92
C ALA A 359 1.65 -3.38 23.88
N TYR A 360 1.90 -4.25 22.91
CA TYR A 360 0.90 -4.71 21.92
C TYR A 360 0.21 -6.02 22.33
N GLY A 361 0.73 -6.72 23.35
CA GLY A 361 0.20 -8.01 23.80
C GLY A 361 0.59 -9.17 22.88
N VAL A 362 1.73 -9.07 22.19
CA VAL A 362 2.30 -10.16 21.39
C VAL A 362 2.89 -11.20 22.32
N GLY A 363 2.49 -12.45 22.16
CA GLY A 363 2.93 -13.57 23.00
C GLY A 363 4.25 -14.20 22.56
N ALA A 364 4.71 -13.91 21.34
CA ALA A 364 5.97 -14.44 20.82
C ALA A 364 7.20 -13.81 21.50
N ASP A 365 8.21 -14.61 21.82
CA ASP A 365 9.44 -14.16 22.46
C ASP A 365 10.35 -13.40 21.47
N HIS A 366 10.31 -13.78 20.19
CA HIS A 366 11.12 -13.21 19.13
C HIS A 366 10.26 -12.78 17.95
N VAL A 367 10.36 -11.52 17.57
CA VAL A 367 9.75 -10.97 16.37
C VAL A 367 10.80 -10.18 15.59
N VAL A 368 11.02 -10.59 14.36
CA VAL A 368 11.98 -9.95 13.46
C VAL A 368 11.22 -9.06 12.48
N PHE A 369 11.76 -7.87 12.22
CA PHE A 369 11.21 -6.93 11.27
C PHE A 369 12.27 -6.45 10.28
N ALA A 370 11.83 -5.97 9.12
CA ALA A 370 12.60 -5.08 8.27
C ALA A 370 11.69 -4.02 7.65
N GLU A 371 12.24 -2.83 7.44
CA GLU A 371 11.62 -1.74 6.67
C GLU A 371 12.62 -1.26 5.62
N ILE A 372 12.33 -1.46 4.34
CA ILE A 372 13.23 -1.18 3.21
C ILE A 372 12.59 -0.12 2.31
N ASP A 373 13.30 0.97 2.09
CA ASP A 373 12.94 2.04 1.16
C ASP A 373 12.96 1.51 -0.28
N LEU A 374 11.80 1.44 -0.91
CA LEU A 374 11.63 0.89 -2.26
C LEU A 374 12.19 1.84 -3.33
N ASP A 375 12.21 3.14 -3.10
CA ASP A 375 12.80 4.08 -4.03
C ASP A 375 14.32 3.99 -4.03
N ALA A 376 14.91 3.85 -2.83
CA ALA A 376 16.34 3.57 -2.72
C ALA A 376 16.69 2.22 -3.37
N PHE A 377 15.87 1.20 -3.15
CA PHE A 377 16.04 -0.11 -3.75
C PHE A 377 15.92 -0.08 -5.29
N ARG A 378 14.95 0.66 -5.83
CA ARG A 378 14.72 0.83 -7.27
C ARG A 378 15.91 1.46 -7.98
N ARG A 379 16.58 2.43 -7.35
CA ARG A 379 17.78 3.08 -7.92
C ARG A 379 18.96 2.13 -8.15
N LEU A 380 18.96 0.99 -7.44
CA LEU A 380 20.00 -0.04 -7.59
C LEU A 380 19.78 -0.97 -8.78
N ILE A 381 18.58 -0.96 -9.40
CA ILE A 381 18.28 -1.83 -10.54
C ILE A 381 19.08 -1.33 -11.77
N PRO A 382 19.96 -2.14 -12.35
CA PRO A 382 20.73 -1.72 -13.49
C PRO A 382 19.84 -1.51 -14.72
N GLU A 383 20.12 -0.48 -15.50
CA GLU A 383 19.38 -0.22 -16.76
C GLU A 383 19.49 -1.39 -17.74
N ARG A 384 20.65 -2.03 -17.76
CA ARG A 384 20.92 -3.21 -18.60
C ARG A 384 21.70 -4.24 -17.81
N LEU A 385 21.23 -5.46 -17.87
CA LEU A 385 22.00 -6.60 -17.38
C LEU A 385 23.20 -6.83 -18.30
N ARG A 386 24.39 -6.85 -17.70
CA ARG A 386 25.62 -7.24 -18.39
C ARG A 386 26.05 -8.59 -17.86
N VAL A 387 26.21 -9.53 -18.76
CA VAL A 387 26.83 -10.82 -18.45
C VAL A 387 28.33 -10.58 -18.36
N GLY A 388 28.93 -10.94 -17.23
CA GLY A 388 30.38 -10.87 -17.05
C GLY A 388 31.10 -11.94 -17.85
N SER A 389 32.42 -11.95 -17.76
CA SER A 389 33.23 -13.03 -18.30
C SER A 389 32.80 -14.37 -17.70
N LEU A 390 32.62 -15.38 -18.53
CA LEU A 390 32.41 -16.75 -18.05
C LEU A 390 33.77 -17.35 -17.66
N GLU A 391 33.87 -17.73 -16.41
CA GLU A 391 35.07 -18.34 -15.86
C GLU A 391 35.06 -19.84 -16.22
N HIS A 392 36.16 -20.33 -16.73
CA HIS A 392 36.28 -21.71 -17.21
C HIS A 392 37.12 -22.60 -16.31
N LEU A 393 37.79 -21.98 -15.28
CA LEU A 393 38.65 -22.71 -14.39
C LEU A 393 38.00 -23.02 -13.04
N PRO A 394 38.32 -24.16 -12.41
CA PRO A 394 37.85 -24.43 -11.06
C PRO A 394 38.32 -23.36 -10.07
N GLY A 395 37.39 -22.88 -9.23
CA GLY A 395 37.76 -21.94 -8.16
C GLY A 395 38.63 -22.60 -7.06
N VAL A 396 39.51 -21.81 -6.48
CA VAL A 396 40.34 -22.24 -5.36
C VAL A 396 39.78 -21.68 -4.06
N GLU A 397 39.64 -22.53 -3.03
CA GLU A 397 39.16 -22.10 -1.72
C GLU A 397 40.29 -22.09 -0.68
N ARG A 398 40.29 -21.09 0.21
CA ARG A 398 41.16 -20.97 1.35
C ARG A 398 40.36 -20.57 2.59
N ASP A 399 40.57 -21.21 3.68
CA ASP A 399 39.99 -20.89 4.97
C ASP A 399 40.97 -20.10 5.81
N ILE A 400 40.51 -19.01 6.41
CA ILE A 400 41.28 -18.24 7.40
C ILE A 400 40.45 -18.11 8.68
N ALA A 401 41.10 -18.25 9.83
CA ALA A 401 40.47 -17.95 11.11
C ALA A 401 41.23 -16.80 11.78
N VAL A 402 40.54 -15.74 12.10
CA VAL A 402 41.11 -14.53 12.68
C VAL A 402 40.49 -14.23 14.05
N VAL A 403 41.35 -13.91 15.01
CA VAL A 403 40.94 -13.46 16.34
C VAL A 403 40.84 -11.94 16.32
N VAL A 404 39.72 -11.44 16.76
CA VAL A 404 39.39 -10.02 16.78
C VAL A 404 38.72 -9.63 18.11
N PRO A 405 38.71 -8.34 18.48
CA PRO A 405 37.97 -7.86 19.64
C PRO A 405 36.50 -8.25 19.58
N GLU A 406 35.86 -8.58 20.70
CA GLU A 406 34.44 -9.01 20.77
C GLU A 406 33.50 -7.96 20.16
N GLY A 407 33.75 -6.67 20.35
CA GLY A 407 32.93 -5.57 19.84
C GLY A 407 33.07 -5.32 18.33
N LEU A 408 34.07 -5.93 17.66
CA LEU A 408 34.25 -5.71 16.21
C LEU A 408 33.18 -6.48 15.40
N ALA A 409 32.48 -5.80 14.52
CA ALA A 409 31.47 -6.43 13.66
C ALA A 409 32.13 -7.36 12.62
N ALA A 410 31.58 -8.55 12.42
CA ALA A 410 32.07 -9.50 11.41
C ALA A 410 32.00 -8.89 9.97
N GLY A 411 31.00 -8.07 9.68
CA GLY A 411 30.89 -7.39 8.39
C GLY A 411 32.02 -6.38 8.11
N GLU A 412 32.62 -5.81 9.15
CA GLU A 412 33.80 -4.95 8.97
C GLU A 412 35.04 -5.76 8.63
N VAL A 413 35.21 -6.92 9.23
CA VAL A 413 36.26 -7.88 8.86
C VAL A 413 36.09 -8.35 7.44
N GLU A 414 34.87 -8.73 7.05
CA GLU A 414 34.54 -9.13 5.68
C GLU A 414 34.85 -8.01 4.66
N ARG A 415 34.52 -6.77 4.98
CA ARG A 415 34.79 -5.62 4.13
C ARG A 415 36.30 -5.47 3.87
N VAL A 416 37.10 -5.55 4.92
CA VAL A 416 38.58 -5.46 4.79
C VAL A 416 39.13 -6.64 4.00
N ILE A 417 38.62 -7.86 4.19
CA ILE A 417 39.00 -9.03 3.39
C ILE A 417 38.72 -8.78 1.91
N ARG A 418 37.54 -8.27 1.57
CA ARG A 418 37.16 -8.00 0.16
C ARG A 418 38.00 -6.92 -0.46
N GLU A 419 38.33 -5.85 0.27
CA GLU A 419 39.18 -4.77 -0.21
C GLU A 419 40.62 -5.23 -0.46
N ALA A 420 41.12 -6.14 0.38
CA ALA A 420 42.49 -6.62 0.30
C ALA A 420 42.69 -7.84 -0.62
N GLY A 421 41.62 -8.62 -0.87
CA GLY A 421 41.68 -9.90 -1.59
C GLY A 421 41.87 -9.79 -3.11
N GLY A 422 41.81 -8.57 -3.65
CA GLY A 422 42.07 -8.30 -5.08
C GLY A 422 40.95 -8.77 -6.03
N THR A 423 41.23 -8.67 -7.33
CA THR A 423 40.23 -8.90 -8.40
C THR A 423 39.80 -10.36 -8.55
N PHE A 424 40.59 -11.31 -8.06
CA PHE A 424 40.29 -12.75 -8.15
C PHE A 424 39.42 -13.27 -7.00
N LEU A 425 39.28 -12.49 -5.90
CA LEU A 425 38.42 -12.87 -4.78
C LEU A 425 36.94 -12.70 -5.16
N ARG A 426 36.24 -13.81 -5.31
CA ARG A 426 34.81 -13.85 -5.68
C ARG A 426 33.86 -13.87 -4.51
N SER A 427 34.11 -14.73 -3.54
CA SER A 427 33.25 -14.81 -2.38
C SER A 427 34.04 -14.85 -1.08
N VAL A 428 33.43 -14.31 -0.04
CA VAL A 428 33.88 -14.38 1.34
C VAL A 428 32.69 -14.86 2.15
N THR A 429 32.85 -15.98 2.86
CA THR A 429 31.76 -16.57 3.65
C THR A 429 32.24 -16.77 5.07
N LEU A 430 31.59 -16.13 6.04
CA LEU A 430 31.77 -16.44 7.46
C LEU A 430 31.07 -17.78 7.74
N PHE A 431 31.82 -18.81 8.12
CA PHE A 431 31.22 -20.13 8.34
C PHE A 431 31.33 -20.61 9.80
N ASP A 432 32.19 -19.96 10.63
CA ASP A 432 32.29 -20.28 12.05
C ASP A 432 32.62 -19.06 12.90
N GLN A 433 32.06 -19.02 14.10
CA GLN A 433 32.32 -18.03 15.11
C GLN A 433 32.54 -18.72 16.44
N TYR A 434 33.73 -18.54 17.04
CA TYR A 434 34.08 -19.19 18.28
C TYR A 434 34.36 -18.19 19.41
N ARG A 435 33.85 -18.52 20.60
CA ARG A 435 34.10 -17.84 21.88
C ARG A 435 34.51 -18.87 22.92
N GLY A 436 35.37 -18.51 23.81
CA GLY A 436 35.81 -19.38 24.91
C GLY A 436 37.30 -19.72 24.83
N ALA A 437 37.80 -20.51 25.77
CA ALA A 437 39.22 -20.85 25.86
C ALA A 437 39.75 -21.45 24.54
N PRO A 438 40.95 -21.05 24.06
CA PRO A 438 41.96 -20.26 24.75
C PRO A 438 41.87 -18.74 24.55
N LEU A 439 40.74 -18.22 23.98
CA LEU A 439 40.53 -16.77 23.75
C LEU A 439 40.15 -16.09 25.07
N SER A 440 40.52 -14.82 25.21
CA SER A 440 40.06 -13.98 26.32
C SER A 440 38.56 -13.62 26.14
N SER A 441 37.91 -13.17 27.21
CA SER A 441 36.47 -12.84 27.19
C SER A 441 36.11 -11.64 26.33
N ASP A 442 37.08 -10.83 25.96
CA ASP A 442 37.02 -9.65 25.12
C ASP A 442 37.40 -9.94 23.65
N GLU A 443 37.62 -11.21 23.32
CA GLU A 443 37.98 -11.67 21.98
C GLU A 443 36.99 -12.72 21.45
N LYS A 444 36.89 -12.76 20.13
CA LYS A 444 36.22 -13.82 19.36
C LYS A 444 37.06 -14.23 18.17
N SER A 445 36.90 -15.47 17.72
CA SER A 445 37.49 -15.96 16.47
C SER A 445 36.39 -16.00 15.41
N LEU A 446 36.71 -15.48 14.23
CA LEU A 446 35.84 -15.51 13.05
C LEU A 446 36.55 -16.31 11.96
N ALA A 447 35.89 -17.34 11.42
CA ALA A 447 36.43 -18.17 10.36
C ALA A 447 35.75 -17.87 9.02
N TYR A 448 36.54 -17.46 8.06
CA TYR A 448 36.07 -17.11 6.73
C TYR A 448 36.60 -18.06 5.69
N ARG A 449 35.73 -18.45 4.75
CA ARG A 449 36.09 -19.13 3.50
C ARG A 449 36.22 -18.08 2.41
N LEU A 450 37.36 -18.06 1.76
CA LEU A 450 37.71 -17.19 0.63
C LEU A 450 37.74 -18.03 -0.63
N ARG A 451 36.94 -17.67 -1.63
CA ARG A 451 36.92 -18.35 -2.94
C ARG A 451 37.48 -17.42 -3.99
N PHE A 452 38.52 -17.91 -4.69
CA PHE A 452 39.19 -17.21 -5.77
C PHE A 452 38.84 -17.90 -7.09
N GLU A 453 38.57 -17.09 -8.11
CA GLU A 453 38.23 -17.54 -9.47
C GLU A 453 39.09 -16.82 -10.50
N PHE A 454 39.55 -17.54 -11.52
CA PHE A 454 40.53 -17.04 -12.48
C PHE A 454 40.03 -17.22 -13.92
N VAL A 455 40.49 -16.35 -14.82
CA VAL A 455 40.09 -16.34 -16.22
C VAL A 455 41.08 -17.13 -17.09
N ASP A 456 42.36 -17.24 -16.67
CA ASP A 456 43.39 -17.97 -17.40
C ASP A 456 44.24 -18.87 -16.46
N GLU A 457 44.87 -19.90 -17.04
CA GLU A 457 45.66 -20.89 -16.31
C GLU A 457 46.99 -20.33 -15.77
N ALA A 458 47.53 -19.26 -16.35
CA ALA A 458 48.85 -18.75 -16.00
C ALA A 458 48.89 -18.08 -14.62
N THR A 459 47.71 -17.71 -14.06
CA THR A 459 47.59 -17.00 -12.77
C THR A 459 46.96 -17.86 -11.67
N HIS A 460 46.66 -19.13 -11.91
CA HIS A 460 45.73 -19.92 -11.16
C HIS A 460 46.15 -20.26 -9.70
N GLU A 461 47.30 -20.82 -9.49
CA GLU A 461 47.66 -21.29 -8.12
C GLU A 461 48.66 -20.36 -7.41
N GLU A 462 49.60 -19.78 -8.15
CA GLU A 462 50.68 -18.98 -7.60
C GLU A 462 50.21 -17.61 -7.04
N ALA A 463 48.99 -17.16 -7.44
CA ALA A 463 48.45 -15.86 -7.01
C ALA A 463 47.60 -15.97 -5.71
N VAL A 464 47.14 -17.16 -5.33
CA VAL A 464 46.17 -17.32 -4.21
C VAL A 464 46.85 -17.09 -2.88
N ASP A 465 47.99 -17.78 -2.61
CA ASP A 465 48.66 -17.71 -1.32
C ASP A 465 49.18 -16.28 -1.03
N PRO A 466 49.80 -15.56 -1.98
CA PRO A 466 50.09 -14.13 -1.80
C PRO A 466 48.89 -13.25 -1.52
N ALA A 467 47.74 -13.50 -2.18
CA ALA A 467 46.52 -12.74 -1.92
C ALA A 467 45.99 -13.00 -0.47
N VAL A 468 46.04 -14.22 0.00
CA VAL A 468 45.68 -14.58 1.38
C VAL A 468 46.66 -13.93 2.40
N GLU A 469 47.94 -13.97 2.13
CA GLU A 469 48.94 -13.29 2.96
C GLU A 469 48.68 -11.78 3.04
N GLN A 470 48.36 -11.15 1.90
CA GLN A 470 48.01 -9.75 1.84
C GLN A 470 46.75 -9.47 2.66
N VAL A 471 45.68 -10.27 2.54
CA VAL A 471 44.47 -10.15 3.34
C VAL A 471 44.79 -10.20 4.81
N VAL A 472 45.59 -11.18 5.27
CA VAL A 472 45.97 -11.35 6.69
C VAL A 472 46.78 -10.14 7.18
N ALA A 473 47.75 -9.66 6.37
CA ALA A 473 48.56 -8.50 6.71
C ALA A 473 47.67 -7.23 6.89
N VAL A 474 46.76 -6.99 5.99
CA VAL A 474 45.85 -5.81 6.05
C VAL A 474 44.86 -5.94 7.21
N LEU A 475 44.36 -7.14 7.52
CA LEU A 475 43.50 -7.37 8.67
C LEU A 475 44.26 -7.10 10.01
N SER A 476 45.52 -7.49 10.06
CA SER A 476 46.36 -7.21 11.23
C SER A 476 46.62 -5.70 11.37
N GLU A 477 46.95 -5.03 10.29
CA GLU A 477 47.30 -3.61 10.30
C GLU A 477 46.08 -2.74 10.63
N ARG A 478 44.92 -2.99 9.99
CA ARG A 478 43.75 -2.11 10.11
C ARG A 478 42.87 -2.44 11.31
N LEU A 479 42.76 -3.72 11.69
CA LEU A 479 41.81 -4.18 12.72
C LEU A 479 42.49 -4.80 13.94
N GLY A 480 43.82 -4.90 13.96
CA GLY A 480 44.55 -5.57 15.00
C GLY A 480 44.26 -7.08 15.07
N ALA A 481 43.73 -7.66 13.99
CA ALA A 481 43.39 -9.06 13.92
C ALA A 481 44.66 -9.94 13.91
N ARG A 482 44.57 -11.12 14.52
CA ARG A 482 45.66 -12.11 14.47
C ARG A 482 45.12 -13.46 13.98
N LEU A 483 45.92 -14.18 13.18
CA LEU A 483 45.55 -15.53 12.80
C LEU A 483 45.41 -16.42 14.03
N ARG A 484 44.38 -17.24 14.02
CA ARG A 484 44.23 -18.32 14.99
C ARG A 484 45.08 -19.51 14.55
N SER A 485 46.07 -19.84 15.32
CA SER A 485 46.92 -21.04 15.15
C SER A 485 46.16 -22.33 15.44
#